data_6a334b11576f577f7b98e4e3943dbd41
#
_entry.id   6a334b11576f577f7b98e4e3943dbd41
#
_cell.length_a   1.000
_cell.length_b   1.000
_cell.length_c   1.000
_cell.angle_alpha   90.00
_cell.angle_beta   90.00
_cell.angle_gamma   90.00
#
_symmetry.space_group_name_H-M   'P 1'
#
loop_
_entity.id
_entity.type
_entity.pdbx_description
1 polymer ?
#
loop_
_entity_poly.entity_id
_entity_poly.type
_entity_poly.pdbx_seq_one_letter_code
_entity_poly.pdbx_strand_id
1 'polypeptide(L)'
;MEQNQPLCLACADLDGLLFLPAGDTALTRRARKHSSLAAVVVRFNRARKRYERQGLLVTEEALAKAEEECAADAPERVAARTRAAVARLEEDREFVAALAKAISQRYPRCPANEARRIAEHTGRRSSGRVGRSAAGRALDASAVDLAVTAHIRHAHTNYDELLMRGTERLEARALVREKIDCVLAKWSREKDSEG
;
A
#
# COMPACT_ATOMS: atom_id res chain seq x y z
N MET A 1 -33.70 8.87 -13.19
CA MET A 1 -34.67 9.44 -12.20
C MET A 1 -35.61 10.31 -12.99
N GLU A 2 -36.87 9.96 -13.03
CA GLU A 2 -37.90 10.74 -13.65
C GLU A 2 -38.61 11.52 -12.54
N GLN A 3 -38.83 12.81 -12.73
CA GLN A 3 -39.46 13.71 -11.73
C GLN A 3 -38.85 13.62 -10.31
N ASN A 4 -37.52 13.41 -10.21
CA ASN A 4 -36.78 13.30 -8.95
C ASN A 4 -37.09 12.05 -8.08
N GLN A 5 -37.81 11.04 -8.62
CA GLN A 5 -38.14 9.80 -7.95
C GLN A 5 -37.20 8.65 -8.42
N PRO A 6 -36.87 7.68 -7.55
CA PRO A 6 -36.11 6.51 -7.95
C PRO A 6 -36.94 5.63 -8.89
N LEU A 7 -36.35 5.17 -10.00
CA LEU A 7 -36.95 4.19 -10.91
C LEU A 7 -36.55 2.76 -10.46
N CYS A 8 -37.44 1.81 -10.63
CA CYS A 8 -37.10 0.40 -10.56
C CYS A 8 -36.35 -0.05 -11.86
N LEU A 9 -35.75 -1.24 -11.86
CA LEU A 9 -34.99 -1.72 -13.01
C LEU A 9 -35.85 -1.80 -14.28
N ALA A 10 -37.10 -2.25 -14.18
CA ALA A 10 -38.03 -2.33 -15.29
C ALA A 10 -38.38 -0.95 -15.86
N CYS A 11 -38.65 0.04 -15.00
CA CYS A 11 -38.93 1.41 -15.46
C CYS A 11 -37.69 2.12 -16.05
N ALA A 12 -36.51 1.57 -15.80
CA ALA A 12 -35.24 2.06 -16.34
C ALA A 12 -34.74 1.26 -17.55
N ASP A 13 -35.52 0.30 -18.05
CA ASP A 13 -35.18 -0.65 -19.13
C ASP A 13 -33.88 -1.43 -18.86
N LEU A 14 -33.65 -1.77 -17.58
CA LEU A 14 -32.45 -2.50 -17.12
C LEU A 14 -32.77 -3.88 -16.52
N ASP A 15 -34.03 -4.31 -16.54
CA ASP A 15 -34.50 -5.58 -15.96
C ASP A 15 -34.07 -6.81 -16.76
N GLY A 16 -33.72 -6.65 -18.05
CA GLY A 16 -33.09 -7.69 -18.87
C GLY A 16 -31.60 -7.89 -18.63
N LEU A 17 -30.97 -7.15 -17.70
CA LEU A 17 -29.55 -7.26 -17.41
C LEU A 17 -29.29 -8.11 -16.17
N LEU A 18 -28.20 -8.89 -16.20
CA LEU A 18 -27.72 -9.70 -15.09
C LEU A 18 -26.77 -8.90 -14.20
N PHE A 19 -26.91 -9.10 -12.89
CA PHE A 19 -25.99 -8.48 -11.92
C PHE A 19 -24.70 -9.30 -11.76
N LEU A 20 -23.56 -8.72 -12.15
CA LEU A 20 -22.22 -9.23 -11.93
C LEU A 20 -21.57 -8.52 -10.74
N PRO A 21 -21.37 -9.21 -9.58
CA PRO A 21 -20.74 -8.61 -8.41
C PRO A 21 -19.30 -8.15 -8.66
N ALA A 22 -18.86 -7.14 -7.92
CA ALA A 22 -17.48 -6.74 -7.90
C ALA A 22 -16.62 -7.84 -7.25
N GLY A 23 -15.42 -8.10 -7.82
CA GLY A 23 -14.48 -9.14 -7.32
C GLY A 23 -13.50 -9.52 -8.41
N ASP A 24 -13.89 -10.29 -9.39
CA ASP A 24 -13.02 -10.64 -10.51
C ASP A 24 -12.92 -9.48 -11.51
N THR A 25 -11.74 -8.84 -11.52
CA THR A 25 -11.47 -7.70 -12.41
C THR A 25 -11.43 -8.11 -13.88
N ALA A 26 -10.96 -9.32 -14.21
CA ALA A 26 -10.87 -9.79 -15.58
C ALA A 26 -12.27 -10.05 -16.13
N LEU A 27 -13.09 -10.78 -15.39
CA LEU A 27 -14.47 -11.06 -15.73
C LEU A 27 -15.29 -9.77 -15.89
N THR A 28 -15.21 -8.88 -14.90
CA THR A 28 -15.94 -7.60 -14.90
C THR A 28 -15.56 -6.74 -16.12
N ARG A 29 -14.28 -6.67 -16.48
CA ARG A 29 -13.80 -5.89 -17.63
C ARG A 29 -14.24 -6.48 -18.94
N ARG A 30 -14.20 -7.82 -19.09
CA ARG A 30 -14.63 -8.53 -20.30
C ARG A 30 -16.13 -8.46 -20.48
N ALA A 31 -16.90 -8.76 -19.45
CA ALA A 31 -18.35 -8.64 -19.49
C ALA A 31 -18.80 -7.24 -19.92
N ARG A 32 -18.19 -6.19 -19.35
CA ARG A 32 -18.47 -4.82 -19.78
C ARG A 32 -18.09 -4.55 -21.23
N LYS A 33 -16.97 -5.13 -21.72
CA LYS A 33 -16.50 -4.96 -23.11
C LYS A 33 -17.47 -5.58 -24.11
N HIS A 34 -18.05 -6.73 -23.77
CA HIS A 34 -18.94 -7.48 -24.65
C HIS A 34 -20.40 -7.04 -24.53
N SER A 35 -20.79 -6.40 -23.45
CA SER A 35 -22.16 -5.95 -23.23
C SER A 35 -22.50 -4.72 -24.06
N SER A 36 -23.58 -4.80 -24.84
CA SER A 36 -24.12 -3.68 -25.60
C SER A 36 -24.66 -2.56 -24.69
N LEU A 37 -25.21 -2.95 -23.56
CA LEU A 37 -25.65 -2.08 -22.49
C LEU A 37 -25.04 -2.54 -21.17
N ALA A 38 -24.45 -1.62 -20.38
CA ALA A 38 -23.92 -1.93 -19.07
C ALA A 38 -24.10 -0.75 -18.11
N ALA A 39 -24.52 -1.05 -16.88
CA ALA A 39 -24.68 -0.06 -15.82
C ALA A 39 -23.83 -0.42 -14.59
N VAL A 40 -23.28 0.60 -13.94
CA VAL A 40 -22.49 0.41 -12.70
C VAL A 40 -23.42 0.47 -11.50
N VAL A 41 -23.41 -0.59 -10.71
CA VAL A 41 -24.15 -0.65 -9.45
C VAL A 41 -23.29 -0.09 -8.33
N VAL A 42 -23.76 0.93 -7.65
CA VAL A 42 -23.09 1.61 -6.55
C VAL A 42 -23.97 1.68 -5.31
N ARG A 43 -23.34 1.65 -4.12
CA ARG A 43 -23.99 1.88 -2.84
C ARG A 43 -23.29 3.00 -2.08
N PHE A 44 -24.05 3.93 -1.51
CA PHE A 44 -23.46 4.97 -0.68
C PHE A 44 -23.01 4.40 0.67
N ASN A 45 -21.71 4.52 0.94
CA ASN A 45 -21.12 4.15 2.23
C ASN A 45 -21.18 5.38 3.17
N ARG A 46 -22.05 5.32 4.17
CA ARG A 46 -22.28 6.42 5.12
C ARG A 46 -21.05 6.73 5.97
N ALA A 47 -20.29 5.69 6.38
CA ALA A 47 -19.08 5.85 7.20
C ALA A 47 -17.95 6.56 6.44
N ARG A 48 -17.80 6.24 5.14
CA ARG A 48 -16.77 6.82 4.27
C ARG A 48 -17.26 8.02 3.46
N LYS A 49 -18.54 8.35 3.55
CA LYS A 49 -19.21 9.45 2.83
C LYS A 49 -18.95 9.43 1.31
N ARG A 50 -18.94 8.24 0.71
CA ARG A 50 -18.69 8.06 -0.73
C ARG A 50 -19.49 6.89 -1.30
N TYR A 51 -19.71 6.91 -2.61
CA TYR A 51 -20.25 5.77 -3.34
C TYR A 51 -19.18 4.69 -3.53
N GLU A 52 -19.55 3.44 -3.25
CA GLU A 52 -18.72 2.26 -3.44
C GLU A 52 -19.36 1.36 -4.48
N ARG A 53 -18.56 0.94 -5.47
CA ARG A 53 -18.99 0.06 -6.53
C ARG A 53 -19.30 -1.32 -5.96
N GLN A 54 -20.49 -1.84 -6.27
CA GLN A 54 -20.94 -3.17 -5.87
C GLN A 54 -20.80 -4.18 -7.02
N GLY A 55 -20.93 -3.74 -8.27
CA GLY A 55 -20.86 -4.59 -9.44
C GLY A 55 -21.25 -3.87 -10.73
N LEU A 56 -21.62 -4.66 -11.71
CA LEU A 56 -22.17 -4.23 -13.00
C LEU A 56 -23.49 -4.94 -13.27
N LEU A 57 -24.37 -4.28 -14.02
CA LEU A 57 -25.42 -4.93 -14.80
C LEU A 57 -24.90 -5.09 -16.22
N VAL A 58 -25.02 -6.29 -16.80
CA VAL A 58 -24.54 -6.65 -18.14
C VAL A 58 -25.52 -7.60 -18.81
N THR A 59 -25.46 -7.74 -20.13
CA THR A 59 -26.29 -8.73 -20.85
C THR A 59 -25.80 -10.16 -20.56
N GLU A 60 -26.70 -11.13 -20.64
CA GLU A 60 -26.42 -12.55 -20.39
C GLU A 60 -25.35 -13.08 -21.34
N GLU A 61 -25.47 -12.77 -22.63
CA GLU A 61 -24.51 -13.20 -23.67
C GLU A 61 -23.12 -12.64 -23.40
N ALA A 62 -23.03 -11.38 -22.91
CA ALA A 62 -21.75 -10.75 -22.59
C ALA A 62 -21.11 -11.40 -21.37
N LEU A 63 -21.91 -11.81 -20.38
CA LEU A 63 -21.43 -12.54 -19.22
C LEU A 63 -20.90 -13.92 -19.61
N ALA A 64 -21.70 -14.71 -20.35
CA ALA A 64 -21.31 -16.05 -20.81
C ALA A 64 -20.00 -16.02 -21.62
N LYS A 65 -19.89 -15.09 -22.58
CA LYS A 65 -18.66 -14.91 -23.36
C LYS A 65 -17.46 -14.51 -22.51
N ALA A 66 -17.65 -13.64 -21.52
CA ALA A 66 -16.60 -13.24 -20.62
C ALA A 66 -16.14 -14.38 -19.71
N GLU A 67 -17.03 -15.24 -19.27
CA GLU A 67 -16.73 -16.45 -18.50
C GLU A 67 -15.92 -17.44 -19.31
N GLU A 68 -16.32 -17.70 -20.57
CA GLU A 68 -15.56 -18.55 -21.49
C GLU A 68 -14.12 -18.05 -21.70
N GLU A 69 -13.95 -16.75 -22.01
CA GLU A 69 -12.62 -16.14 -22.16
C GLU A 69 -11.81 -16.21 -20.86
N CYS A 70 -12.47 -16.05 -19.69
CA CYS A 70 -11.82 -16.17 -18.39
C CYS A 70 -11.42 -17.61 -18.07
N ALA A 71 -12.19 -18.60 -18.48
CA ALA A 71 -11.84 -20.00 -18.30
C ALA A 71 -10.67 -20.40 -19.22
N ALA A 72 -10.70 -19.96 -20.47
CA ALA A 72 -9.66 -20.27 -21.45
C ALA A 72 -8.27 -19.80 -21.04
N ASP A 73 -8.14 -18.58 -20.45
CA ASP A 73 -6.85 -18.01 -20.07
C ASP A 73 -6.53 -18.12 -18.56
N ALA A 74 -7.37 -18.80 -17.78
CA ALA A 74 -7.19 -18.94 -16.34
C ALA A 74 -5.81 -19.51 -15.96
N PRO A 75 -5.30 -20.59 -16.57
CA PRO A 75 -3.98 -21.14 -16.22
C PRO A 75 -2.83 -20.14 -16.48
N GLU A 76 -2.88 -19.43 -17.60
CA GLU A 76 -1.86 -18.43 -17.96
C GLU A 76 -1.87 -17.25 -16.99
N ARG A 77 -3.05 -16.78 -16.59
CA ARG A 77 -3.18 -15.71 -15.59
C ARG A 77 -2.66 -16.12 -14.22
N VAL A 78 -2.90 -17.35 -13.79
CA VAL A 78 -2.34 -17.90 -12.55
C VAL A 78 -0.82 -17.93 -12.63
N ALA A 79 -0.25 -18.49 -13.69
CA ALA A 79 1.19 -18.55 -13.90
C ALA A 79 1.83 -17.15 -13.94
N ALA A 80 1.20 -16.19 -14.62
CA ALA A 80 1.65 -14.80 -14.67
C ALA A 80 1.63 -14.13 -13.29
N ARG A 81 0.57 -14.35 -12.50
CA ARG A 81 0.48 -13.85 -11.12
C ARG A 81 1.58 -14.43 -10.23
N THR A 82 1.86 -15.72 -10.35
CA THR A 82 2.92 -16.38 -9.59
C THR A 82 4.29 -15.82 -9.96
N ARG A 83 4.62 -15.72 -11.26
CA ARG A 83 5.87 -15.09 -11.70
C ARG A 83 6.01 -13.65 -11.21
N ALA A 84 4.95 -12.85 -11.32
CA ALA A 84 4.96 -11.46 -10.83
C ALA A 84 5.08 -11.38 -9.30
N ALA A 85 4.57 -12.37 -8.56
CA ALA A 85 4.74 -12.41 -7.10
C ALA A 85 6.19 -12.71 -6.73
N VAL A 86 6.84 -13.65 -7.41
CA VAL A 86 8.26 -13.96 -7.20
C VAL A 86 9.15 -12.77 -7.55
N ALA A 87 8.92 -12.14 -8.70
CA ALA A 87 9.66 -10.94 -9.11
C ALA A 87 9.53 -9.81 -8.07
N ARG A 88 8.31 -9.58 -7.56
CA ARG A 88 8.10 -8.57 -6.50
C ARG A 88 8.83 -8.89 -5.20
N LEU A 89 8.96 -10.15 -4.82
CA LEU A 89 9.71 -10.55 -3.63
C LEU A 89 11.20 -10.28 -3.82
N GLU A 90 11.75 -10.54 -5.00
CA GLU A 90 13.15 -10.26 -5.29
C GLU A 90 13.44 -8.75 -5.30
N GLU A 91 12.62 -7.98 -6.02
CA GLU A 91 12.69 -6.50 -5.98
C GLU A 91 12.63 -5.94 -4.55
N ASP A 92 11.83 -6.56 -3.68
CA ASP A 92 11.72 -6.11 -2.28
C ASP A 92 12.98 -6.44 -1.49
N ARG A 93 13.60 -7.60 -1.71
CA ARG A 93 14.86 -7.99 -1.08
C ARG A 93 15.99 -7.06 -1.51
N GLU A 94 16.12 -6.81 -2.82
CA GLU A 94 17.12 -5.89 -3.37
C GLU A 94 16.95 -4.49 -2.81
N PHE A 95 15.71 -3.99 -2.79
CA PHE A 95 15.40 -2.67 -2.23
C PHE A 95 15.74 -2.57 -0.74
N VAL A 96 15.39 -3.56 0.06
CA VAL A 96 15.71 -3.58 1.51
C VAL A 96 17.22 -3.62 1.72
N ALA A 97 17.95 -4.39 0.93
CA ALA A 97 19.42 -4.45 0.99
C ALA A 97 20.05 -3.10 0.62
N ALA A 98 19.57 -2.47 -0.45
CA ALA A 98 20.05 -1.15 -0.87
C ALA A 98 19.74 -0.06 0.18
N LEU A 99 18.55 -0.08 0.78
CA LEU A 99 18.19 0.84 1.85
C LEU A 99 19.04 0.63 3.11
N ALA A 100 19.30 -0.62 3.50
CA ALA A 100 20.18 -0.92 4.63
C ALA A 100 21.61 -0.39 4.39
N LYS A 101 22.11 -0.56 3.16
CA LYS A 101 23.41 -0.03 2.75
C LYS A 101 23.43 1.51 2.82
N ALA A 102 22.40 2.18 2.32
CA ALA A 102 22.28 3.65 2.38
C ALA A 102 22.26 4.15 3.83
N ILE A 103 21.54 3.44 4.72
CA ILE A 103 21.54 3.76 6.16
C ILE A 103 22.95 3.62 6.74
N SER A 104 23.65 2.52 6.46
CA SER A 104 25.00 2.27 6.99
C SER A 104 26.05 3.26 6.46
N GLN A 105 25.89 3.73 5.21
CA GLN A 105 26.75 4.78 4.65
C GLN A 105 26.53 6.13 5.32
N ARG A 106 25.29 6.47 5.58
CA ARG A 106 24.94 7.76 6.17
C ARG A 106 25.15 7.80 7.70
N TYR A 107 25.05 6.63 8.35
CA TYR A 107 25.24 6.42 9.78
C TYR A 107 26.27 5.30 10.03
N PRO A 108 27.58 5.59 9.88
CA PRO A 108 28.63 4.56 9.88
C PRO A 108 28.75 3.76 11.19
N ARG A 109 28.33 4.35 12.32
CA ARG A 109 28.29 3.68 13.62
C ARG A 109 26.92 3.09 13.98
N CYS A 110 25.94 3.13 13.08
CA CYS A 110 24.70 2.39 13.27
C CYS A 110 25.01 0.90 13.24
N PRO A 111 24.59 0.11 14.25
CA PRO A 111 24.77 -1.34 14.21
C PRO A 111 24.14 -1.95 12.95
N ALA A 112 24.81 -2.90 12.29
CA ALA A 112 24.35 -3.47 11.04
C ALA A 112 22.97 -4.16 11.16
N ASN A 113 22.69 -4.78 12.31
CA ASN A 113 21.38 -5.36 12.61
C ASN A 113 20.29 -4.28 12.73
N GLU A 114 20.59 -3.10 13.28
CA GLU A 114 19.65 -1.97 13.36
C GLU A 114 19.39 -1.40 11.97
N ALA A 115 20.43 -1.15 11.17
CA ALA A 115 20.26 -0.67 9.80
C ALA A 115 19.37 -1.61 8.97
N ARG A 116 19.55 -2.92 9.12
CA ARG A 116 18.71 -3.93 8.48
C ARG A 116 17.27 -3.89 8.99
N ARG A 117 17.04 -3.82 10.30
CA ARG A 117 15.71 -3.72 10.91
C ARG A 117 14.96 -2.48 10.44
N ILE A 118 15.66 -1.33 10.38
CA ILE A 118 15.10 -0.09 9.85
C ILE A 118 14.66 -0.27 8.40
N ALA A 119 15.53 -0.86 7.56
CA ALA A 119 15.24 -1.08 6.15
C ALA A 119 14.06 -2.03 5.95
N GLU A 120 14.01 -3.16 6.64
CA GLU A 120 12.91 -4.14 6.57
C GLU A 120 11.57 -3.51 7.02
N HIS A 121 11.58 -2.77 8.13
CA HIS A 121 10.38 -2.14 8.66
C HIS A 121 9.88 -1.02 7.74
N THR A 122 10.78 -0.14 7.28
CA THR A 122 10.45 1.04 6.49
C THR A 122 10.14 0.68 5.03
N GLY A 123 10.83 -0.34 4.51
CA GLY A 123 10.69 -0.85 3.14
C GLY A 123 9.48 -1.73 2.89
N ARG A 124 8.64 -2.03 3.87
CA ARG A 124 7.46 -2.88 3.72
C ARG A 124 6.45 -2.28 2.75
N ARG A 125 6.04 -3.02 1.71
CA ARG A 125 5.02 -2.57 0.75
C ARG A 125 3.67 -2.26 1.43
N SER A 126 2.95 -1.30 0.89
CA SER A 126 1.62 -0.90 1.35
C SER A 126 1.54 -0.49 2.84
N SER A 127 2.68 -0.16 3.44
CA SER A 127 2.75 0.25 4.85
C SER A 127 2.47 1.73 5.08
N GLY A 128 2.44 2.56 4.02
CA GLY A 128 2.36 4.02 4.13
C GLY A 128 3.62 4.69 4.72
N ARG A 129 4.71 3.92 4.93
CA ARG A 129 5.97 4.43 5.50
C ARG A 129 6.81 5.14 4.46
N VAL A 130 7.72 6.00 4.93
CA VAL A 130 8.57 6.85 4.09
C VAL A 130 9.43 6.06 3.09
N GLY A 131 9.89 4.86 3.41
CA GLY A 131 10.70 4.03 2.51
C GLY A 131 10.00 3.63 1.20
N ARG A 132 8.68 3.69 1.13
CA ARG A 132 7.91 3.42 -0.11
C ARG A 132 7.36 4.68 -0.78
N SER A 133 7.67 5.86 -0.25
CA SER A 133 7.47 7.13 -0.97
C SER A 133 8.39 7.22 -2.19
N ALA A 134 8.16 8.20 -3.07
CA ALA A 134 9.06 8.43 -4.23
C ALA A 134 10.50 8.70 -3.77
N ALA A 135 10.70 9.59 -2.79
CA ALA A 135 12.00 9.88 -2.20
C ALA A 135 12.63 8.64 -1.52
N GLY A 136 11.83 7.85 -0.80
CA GLY A 136 12.32 6.62 -0.17
C GLY A 136 12.80 5.59 -1.18
N ARG A 137 12.10 5.42 -2.30
CA ARG A 137 12.53 4.53 -3.40
C ARG A 137 13.78 5.03 -4.13
N ALA A 138 13.96 6.33 -4.18
CA ALA A 138 15.18 6.95 -4.71
C ALA A 138 16.35 6.92 -3.71
N LEU A 139 16.14 6.38 -2.50
CA LEU A 139 17.10 6.39 -1.40
C LEU A 139 17.60 7.79 -1.05
N ASP A 140 16.71 8.78 -1.17
CA ASP A 140 17.01 10.17 -0.85
C ASP A 140 17.46 10.32 0.61
N ALA A 141 18.47 11.14 0.83
CA ALA A 141 19.08 11.33 2.16
C ALA A 141 18.03 11.74 3.22
N SER A 142 17.10 12.63 2.85
CA SER A 142 16.05 13.09 3.76
C SER A 142 15.07 11.96 4.14
N ALA A 143 14.76 11.08 3.19
CA ALA A 143 13.91 9.92 3.46
C ALA A 143 14.60 8.89 4.35
N VAL A 144 15.92 8.70 4.16
CA VAL A 144 16.75 7.85 5.02
C VAL A 144 16.78 8.42 6.44
N ASP A 145 17.01 9.73 6.60
CA ASP A 145 17.04 10.39 7.90
C ASP A 145 15.70 10.25 8.64
N LEU A 146 14.59 10.43 7.93
CA LEU A 146 13.25 10.24 8.49
C LEU A 146 13.01 8.80 8.96
N ALA A 147 13.48 7.81 8.19
CA ALA A 147 13.36 6.40 8.55
C ALA A 147 14.16 6.06 9.83
N VAL A 148 15.41 6.52 9.88
CA VAL A 148 16.30 6.31 11.04
C VAL A 148 15.75 7.03 12.28
N THR A 149 15.34 8.29 12.14
CA THR A 149 14.74 9.08 13.23
C THR A 149 13.47 8.43 13.78
N ALA A 150 12.61 7.91 12.87
CA ALA A 150 11.40 7.21 13.29
C ALA A 150 11.74 5.93 14.08
N HIS A 151 12.73 5.16 13.62
CA HIS A 151 13.16 3.96 14.33
C HIS A 151 13.73 4.28 15.72
N ILE A 152 14.64 5.26 15.82
CA ILE A 152 15.23 5.66 17.10
C ILE A 152 14.14 6.08 18.07
N ARG A 153 13.14 6.85 17.60
CA ARG A 153 12.01 7.29 18.44
C ARG A 153 11.31 6.12 19.12
N HIS A 154 11.03 5.05 18.39
CA HIS A 154 10.29 3.90 18.91
C HIS A 154 11.17 2.89 19.64
N ALA A 155 12.42 2.68 19.19
CA ALA A 155 13.29 1.62 19.71
C ALA A 155 14.25 2.10 20.80
N HIS A 156 14.64 3.39 20.80
CA HIS A 156 15.67 3.92 21.69
C HIS A 156 15.17 5.01 22.66
N THR A 157 13.85 5.27 22.68
CA THR A 157 13.24 6.22 23.62
C THR A 157 11.99 5.61 24.27
N ASN A 158 11.44 6.28 25.24
CA ASN A 158 10.18 5.92 25.90
C ASN A 158 8.94 6.51 25.19
N TYR A 159 9.04 6.84 23.90
CA TYR A 159 7.98 7.50 23.16
C TYR A 159 6.65 6.74 23.20
N ASP A 160 6.70 5.43 23.01
CA ASP A 160 5.48 4.60 22.99
C ASP A 160 4.83 4.51 24.39
N GLU A 161 5.63 4.53 25.46
CA GLU A 161 5.12 4.59 26.83
C GLU A 161 4.41 5.92 27.12
N LEU A 162 4.98 7.06 26.64
CA LEU A 162 4.34 8.37 26.76
C LEU A 162 2.98 8.39 26.07
N LEU A 163 2.88 7.82 24.86
CA LEU A 163 1.60 7.71 24.16
C LEU A 163 0.60 6.83 24.89
N MET A 164 1.04 5.69 25.45
CA MET A 164 0.17 4.81 26.25
C MET A 164 -0.34 5.49 27.53
N ARG A 165 0.40 6.43 28.09
CA ARG A 165 -0.02 7.25 29.24
C ARG A 165 -0.93 8.43 28.85
N GLY A 166 -1.26 8.57 27.55
CA GLY A 166 -2.15 9.63 27.05
C GLY A 166 -1.45 10.95 26.71
N THR A 167 -0.11 11.00 26.73
CA THR A 167 0.62 12.20 26.28
C THR A 167 0.30 12.49 24.81
N GLU A 168 0.05 13.74 24.49
CA GLU A 168 -0.24 14.17 23.13
C GLU A 168 0.98 13.94 22.22
N ARG A 169 0.75 13.61 20.94
CA ARG A 169 1.81 13.19 19.99
C ARG A 169 2.91 14.23 19.79
N LEU A 170 2.55 15.51 19.73
CA LEU A 170 3.53 16.59 19.51
C LEU A 170 4.38 16.78 20.78
N GLU A 171 3.74 16.74 21.93
CA GLU A 171 4.41 16.81 23.23
C GLU A 171 5.34 15.61 23.45
N ALA A 172 4.87 14.39 23.21
CA ALA A 172 5.69 13.19 23.33
C ALA A 172 6.92 13.23 22.39
N ARG A 173 6.78 13.79 21.18
CA ARG A 173 7.91 14.00 20.26
C ARG A 173 8.91 15.04 20.79
N ALA A 174 8.42 16.12 21.40
CA ALA A 174 9.27 17.14 21.97
C ALA A 174 10.08 16.58 23.16
N LEU A 175 9.44 15.81 24.03
CA LEU A 175 10.07 15.19 25.21
C LEU A 175 11.20 14.22 24.87
N VAL A 176 11.11 13.51 23.74
CA VAL A 176 12.13 12.52 23.35
C VAL A 176 13.17 13.06 22.36
N ARG A 177 13.05 14.31 21.92
CA ARG A 177 13.89 14.89 20.87
C ARG A 177 15.38 14.86 21.19
N GLU A 178 15.77 15.32 22.36
CA GLU A 178 17.17 15.35 22.79
C GLU A 178 17.80 13.96 22.77
N LYS A 179 17.06 12.95 23.22
CA LYS A 179 17.53 11.56 23.19
C LYS A 179 17.70 11.03 21.76
N ILE A 180 16.80 11.41 20.86
CA ILE A 180 16.93 11.06 19.42
C ILE A 180 18.18 11.70 18.84
N ASP A 181 18.39 13.00 19.07
CA ASP A 181 19.52 13.76 18.57
C ASP A 181 20.86 13.20 19.10
N CYS A 182 20.90 12.78 20.35
CA CYS A 182 22.06 12.11 20.95
C CYS A 182 22.39 10.79 20.24
N VAL A 183 21.40 9.95 19.94
CA VAL A 183 21.62 8.67 19.22
C VAL A 183 22.03 8.93 17.77
N LEU A 184 21.40 9.89 17.09
CA LEU A 184 21.77 10.29 15.73
C LEU A 184 23.23 10.76 15.66
N ALA A 185 23.64 11.65 16.58
CA ALA A 185 25.01 12.13 16.66
C ALA A 185 26.02 11.00 16.92
N LYS A 186 25.66 10.02 17.76
CA LYS A 186 26.47 8.84 18.01
C LYS A 186 26.61 7.95 16.77
N TRP A 187 25.56 7.79 15.99
CA TRP A 187 25.58 6.94 14.78
C TRP A 187 26.20 7.62 13.56
N SER A 188 26.18 8.96 13.49
CA SER A 188 26.74 9.76 12.39
C SER A 188 28.27 9.94 12.44
N ARG A 189 28.91 9.69 13.60
CA ARG A 189 30.37 9.83 13.70
C ARG A 189 31.06 8.81 12.80
N GLU A 190 32.13 9.22 12.13
CA GLU A 190 32.98 8.27 11.40
C GLU A 190 33.57 7.24 12.37
N LYS A 191 33.75 6.02 11.90
CA LYS A 191 34.52 5.03 12.65
C LYS A 191 35.95 5.53 12.66
N ASP A 192 36.44 5.89 13.85
CA ASP A 192 37.86 6.15 14.00
C ASP A 192 38.59 4.94 13.41
N SER A 193 39.48 5.19 12.46
CA SER A 193 40.37 4.16 11.91
C SER A 193 41.24 3.69 13.07
N GLU A 194 40.83 2.61 13.74
CA GLU A 194 41.73 1.90 14.65
C GLU A 194 42.83 1.34 13.77
N GLY A 195 44.03 1.94 13.92
CA GLY A 195 45.28 1.54 13.30
C GLY A 195 45.78 0.18 13.78
#